data_b6cf49dc548a5a3e4acaeac33d018adc
#
_entry.id   b6cf49dc548a5a3e4acaeac33d018adc
#
_cell.length_a   1.000
_cell.length_b   1.000
_cell.length_c   1.000
_cell.angle_alpha   90.00
_cell.angle_beta   90.00
_cell.angle_gamma   90.00
#
_symmetry.space_group_name_H-M   'P 1'
#
loop_
_entity.id
_entity.type
_entity.pdbx_description
1 polymer ?
#
loop_
_entity_poly.entity_id
_entity_poly.type
_entity_poly.pdbx_seq_one_letter_code
_entity_poly.pdbx_strand_id
1 'polypeptide(L)'
;DFEALEKLELSKVKLMWLGYPHMPTGARGSLELFEKLVAFAKKHNILLINDNPYSFVLNDKPMSLLQVEGAKDVALELNSLSKTFNMAGWRVGMVLGNAACIDAVLKVKSNMDSGMFFGIQKGAIEALKSDQSWFDSMNAVYKRRRVLTEQLAEKLGCEVYKEGVGLFVWAKLPAGITSAEDFIDKILYEKSIFITPGTIFGSNGEGYIRFALCVKEEKVQEAINRF
;
A
#
# COMPACT_ATOMS: atom_id res chain seq x y z
N ASP A 1 15.55 4.19 7.72
CA ASP A 1 16.90 4.42 8.33
C ASP A 1 16.75 5.37 9.52
N PHE A 2 16.73 4.81 10.75
CA PHE A 2 16.57 5.60 11.98
C PHE A 2 17.80 6.45 12.30
N GLU A 3 18.99 5.99 11.95
CA GLU A 3 20.22 6.79 12.18
C GLU A 3 20.23 8.06 11.31
N ALA A 4 19.73 7.96 10.10
CA ALA A 4 19.56 9.11 9.23
C ALA A 4 18.46 10.05 9.76
N LEU A 5 17.32 9.51 10.24
CA LEU A 5 16.24 10.30 10.83
C LEU A 5 16.71 11.08 12.07
N GLU A 6 17.51 10.46 12.95
CA GLU A 6 18.03 11.13 14.17
C GLU A 6 19.01 12.26 13.88
N LYS A 7 19.57 12.34 12.68
CA LYS A 7 20.47 13.43 12.25
C LYS A 7 19.73 14.63 11.65
N LEU A 8 18.41 14.49 11.42
CA LEU A 8 17.61 15.57 10.85
C LEU A 8 17.21 16.61 11.90
N GLU A 9 17.01 17.85 11.45
CA GLU A 9 16.36 18.88 12.27
C GLU A 9 14.86 18.60 12.38
N LEU A 10 14.43 18.10 13.54
CA LEU A 10 13.06 17.60 13.76
C LEU A 10 12.17 18.57 14.55
N SER A 11 12.68 19.70 15.04
CA SER A 11 11.91 20.61 15.92
C SER A 11 10.61 21.13 15.29
N LYS A 12 10.58 21.23 13.96
CA LYS A 12 9.39 21.68 13.18
C LYS A 12 8.55 20.51 12.64
N VAL A 13 9.01 19.29 12.76
CA VAL A 13 8.29 18.11 12.27
C VAL A 13 7.17 17.78 13.26
N LYS A 14 5.93 17.73 12.78
CA LYS A 14 4.74 17.43 13.60
C LYS A 14 4.08 16.11 13.22
N LEU A 15 4.24 15.69 11.96
CA LEU A 15 3.59 14.51 11.40
C LEU A 15 4.63 13.67 10.66
N MET A 16 4.51 12.35 10.77
CA MET A 16 5.26 11.40 9.94
C MET A 16 4.27 10.43 9.29
N TRP A 17 4.20 10.47 7.96
CA TRP A 17 3.39 9.55 7.18
C TRP A 17 4.13 8.25 6.93
N LEU A 18 3.42 7.16 7.16
CA LEU A 18 3.86 5.79 6.93
C LEU A 18 2.87 5.12 5.97
N GLY A 19 3.28 4.03 5.34
CA GLY A 19 2.40 3.22 4.50
C GLY A 19 2.80 1.76 4.61
N TYR A 20 2.22 1.02 5.54
CA TYR A 20 2.49 -0.41 5.70
C TYR A 20 1.19 -1.22 5.74
N PRO A 21 1.04 -2.24 4.85
CA PRO A 21 1.97 -2.68 3.80
C PRO A 21 2.28 -1.58 2.78
N HIS A 22 3.56 -1.49 2.40
CA HIS A 22 4.06 -0.35 1.64
C HIS A 22 3.67 -0.40 0.15
N MET A 23 3.18 0.69 -0.37
CA MET A 23 2.98 0.91 -1.81
C MET A 23 4.08 1.86 -2.32
N PRO A 24 4.89 1.49 -3.31
CA PRO A 24 4.67 0.44 -4.32
C PRO A 24 5.32 -0.92 -4.05
N THR A 25 6.19 -1.06 -3.06
CA THR A 25 7.09 -2.21 -2.91
C THR A 25 6.42 -3.47 -2.37
N GLY A 26 5.30 -3.33 -1.66
CA GLY A 26 4.66 -4.44 -0.95
C GLY A 26 5.37 -4.84 0.36
N ALA A 27 6.34 -4.06 0.84
CA ALA A 27 7.03 -4.35 2.09
C ALA A 27 6.04 -4.38 3.27
N ARG A 28 6.17 -5.41 4.11
CA ARG A 28 5.33 -5.58 5.31
C ARG A 28 5.79 -4.68 6.45
N GLY A 29 4.86 -4.22 7.27
CA GLY A 29 5.18 -3.74 8.60
C GLY A 29 5.56 -4.91 9.52
N SER A 30 6.40 -4.67 10.52
CA SER A 30 6.70 -5.62 11.59
C SER A 30 6.48 -4.98 12.95
N LEU A 31 6.23 -5.81 13.96
CA LEU A 31 6.06 -5.31 15.33
C LEU A 31 7.30 -4.52 15.78
N GLU A 32 8.48 -5.06 15.54
CA GLU A 32 9.76 -4.41 15.86
C GLU A 32 9.92 -3.03 15.18
N LEU A 33 9.56 -2.94 13.89
CA LEU A 33 9.59 -1.67 13.17
C LEU A 33 8.61 -0.66 13.79
N PHE A 34 7.39 -1.11 14.09
CA PHE A 34 6.37 -0.25 14.67
C PHE A 34 6.72 0.19 16.09
N GLU A 35 7.33 -0.67 16.90
CA GLU A 35 7.86 -0.32 18.23
C GLU A 35 8.92 0.78 18.15
N LYS A 36 9.88 0.65 17.22
CA LYS A 36 10.91 1.67 16.96
C LYS A 36 10.28 3.00 16.49
N LEU A 37 9.29 2.95 15.62
CA LEU A 37 8.57 4.14 15.15
C LEU A 37 7.80 4.84 16.26
N VAL A 38 7.09 4.08 17.11
CA VAL A 38 6.37 4.63 18.25
C VAL A 38 7.33 5.26 19.27
N ALA A 39 8.45 4.61 19.57
CA ALA A 39 9.48 5.16 20.44
C ALA A 39 10.07 6.45 19.88
N PHE A 40 10.42 6.47 18.59
CA PHE A 40 10.90 7.67 17.90
C PHE A 40 9.87 8.80 17.93
N ALA A 41 8.61 8.51 17.65
CA ALA A 41 7.54 9.50 17.65
C ALA A 41 7.32 10.12 19.05
N LYS A 42 7.34 9.31 20.10
CA LYS A 42 7.27 9.80 21.49
C LYS A 42 8.46 10.68 21.85
N LYS A 43 9.67 10.27 21.49
CA LYS A 43 10.92 11.02 21.74
C LYS A 43 10.90 12.43 21.11
N HIS A 44 10.39 12.54 19.89
CA HIS A 44 10.42 13.77 19.09
C HIS A 44 9.08 14.54 19.06
N ASN A 45 8.07 14.09 19.80
CA ASN A 45 6.73 14.67 19.81
C ASN A 45 6.12 14.79 18.40
N ILE A 46 6.20 13.69 17.64
CA ILE A 46 5.69 13.56 16.27
C ILE A 46 4.46 12.64 16.29
N LEU A 47 3.40 13.00 15.55
CA LEU A 47 2.26 12.13 15.33
C LEU A 47 2.53 11.23 14.12
N LEU A 48 2.45 9.93 14.31
CA LEU A 48 2.51 8.94 13.22
C LEU A 48 1.15 8.80 12.55
N ILE A 49 1.15 8.69 11.22
CA ILE A 49 -0.06 8.41 10.44
C ILE A 49 0.28 7.25 9.50
N ASN A 50 -0.26 6.06 9.78
CA ASN A 50 -0.06 4.89 8.93
C ASN A 50 -1.23 4.70 7.96
N ASP A 51 -0.98 4.86 6.67
CA ASP A 51 -1.93 4.53 5.60
C ASP A 51 -1.87 3.02 5.32
N ASN A 52 -2.93 2.31 5.71
CA ASN A 52 -2.99 0.85 5.74
C ASN A 52 -4.21 0.29 4.97
N PRO A 53 -4.32 0.48 3.65
CA PRO A 53 -5.43 -0.08 2.88
C PRO A 53 -5.20 -1.52 2.42
N TYR A 54 -4.00 -2.08 2.58
CA TYR A 54 -3.61 -3.37 1.98
C TYR A 54 -3.41 -4.51 2.98
N SER A 55 -3.71 -4.32 4.26
CA SER A 55 -3.44 -5.27 5.34
C SER A 55 -3.86 -6.70 5.06
N PHE A 56 -4.99 -6.91 4.38
CA PHE A 56 -5.58 -8.23 4.18
C PHE A 56 -5.42 -8.76 2.75
N VAL A 57 -4.67 -8.05 1.90
CA VAL A 57 -4.49 -8.45 0.51
C VAL A 57 -3.16 -9.19 0.36
N LEU A 58 -3.21 -10.49 0.03
CA LEU A 58 -2.06 -11.38 -0.09
C LEU A 58 -1.12 -11.32 1.11
N ASN A 59 -1.67 -11.11 2.30
CA ASN A 59 -0.94 -10.96 3.55
C ASN A 59 -1.50 -11.92 4.61
N ASP A 60 -0.70 -12.91 4.98
CA ASP A 60 -1.00 -13.92 5.99
C ASP A 60 -0.77 -13.46 7.42
N LYS A 61 -0.10 -12.32 7.60
CA LYS A 61 0.23 -11.72 8.90
C LYS A 61 -0.14 -10.24 8.90
N PRO A 62 -1.43 -9.90 8.83
CA PRO A 62 -1.87 -8.52 8.89
C PRO A 62 -1.46 -7.89 10.22
N MET A 63 -0.94 -6.66 10.16
CA MET A 63 -0.45 -5.94 11.32
C MET A 63 -0.93 -4.50 11.31
N SER A 64 -1.27 -3.99 12.48
CA SER A 64 -1.65 -2.61 12.72
C SER A 64 -0.59 -1.92 13.58
N LEU A 65 -0.27 -0.67 13.26
CA LEU A 65 0.57 0.18 14.12
C LEU A 65 -0.02 0.31 15.53
N LEU A 66 -1.35 0.28 15.66
CA LEU A 66 -2.06 0.42 16.92
C LEU A 66 -1.97 -0.81 17.85
N GLN A 67 -1.35 -1.91 17.39
CA GLN A 67 -1.03 -3.07 18.23
C GLN A 67 0.15 -2.82 19.18
N VAL A 68 0.99 -1.84 18.87
CA VAL A 68 2.13 -1.47 19.72
C VAL A 68 1.64 -0.77 20.98
N GLU A 69 2.22 -1.12 22.11
CA GLU A 69 1.92 -0.48 23.40
C GLU A 69 2.21 1.03 23.34
N GLY A 70 1.23 1.82 23.75
CA GLY A 70 1.29 3.28 23.74
C GLY A 70 1.25 3.91 22.35
N ALA A 71 1.00 3.17 21.26
CA ALA A 71 0.81 3.75 19.93
C ALA A 71 -0.40 4.68 19.88
N LYS A 72 -1.47 4.38 20.62
CA LYS A 72 -2.68 5.23 20.67
C LYS A 72 -2.43 6.64 21.20
N ASP A 73 -1.30 6.88 21.86
CA ASP A 73 -0.94 8.23 22.34
C ASP A 73 -0.37 9.10 21.21
N VAL A 74 0.28 8.48 20.23
CA VAL A 74 1.09 9.16 19.22
C VAL A 74 0.79 8.72 17.78
N ALA A 75 -0.29 7.98 17.54
CA ALA A 75 -0.55 7.45 16.20
C ALA A 75 -2.02 7.51 15.79
N LEU A 76 -2.20 7.67 14.48
CA LEU A 76 -3.42 7.37 13.74
C LEU A 76 -3.14 6.27 12.72
N GLU A 77 -4.12 5.41 12.47
CA GLU A 77 -4.13 4.48 11.36
C GLU A 77 -5.32 4.77 10.45
N LEU A 78 -5.03 4.93 9.17
CA LEU A 78 -6.03 5.10 8.12
C LEU A 78 -6.28 3.74 7.48
N ASN A 79 -7.51 3.28 7.51
CA ASN A 79 -7.90 2.06 6.84
C ASN A 79 -8.99 2.32 5.80
N SER A 80 -9.04 1.50 4.76
CA SER A 80 -9.95 1.70 3.64
C SER A 80 -10.64 0.39 3.25
N LEU A 81 -11.93 0.45 2.97
CA LEU A 81 -12.67 -0.67 2.42
C LEU A 81 -12.42 -0.87 0.92
N SER A 82 -11.75 0.10 0.28
CA SER A 82 -11.51 0.11 -1.17
C SER A 82 -10.81 -1.14 -1.70
N LYS A 83 -9.80 -1.65 -0.98
CA LYS A 83 -8.98 -2.78 -1.44
C LYS A 83 -9.41 -4.08 -0.79
N THR A 84 -9.57 -4.09 0.51
CA THR A 84 -9.94 -5.26 1.31
C THR A 84 -11.31 -5.82 0.94
N PHE A 85 -12.27 -4.95 0.59
CA PHE A 85 -13.65 -5.35 0.28
C PHE A 85 -14.06 -5.04 -1.16
N ASN A 86 -13.12 -4.76 -2.06
CA ASN A 86 -13.38 -4.36 -3.46
C ASN A 86 -14.37 -3.18 -3.60
N MET A 87 -14.38 -2.27 -2.62
CA MET A 87 -15.31 -1.14 -2.54
C MET A 87 -14.65 0.19 -2.95
N ALA A 88 -13.75 0.19 -3.93
CA ALA A 88 -13.02 1.40 -4.33
C ALA A 88 -13.95 2.55 -4.79
N GLY A 89 -15.03 2.24 -5.51
CA GLY A 89 -16.03 3.21 -5.96
C GLY A 89 -16.94 3.76 -4.86
N TRP A 90 -17.02 3.10 -3.72
CA TRP A 90 -17.89 3.50 -2.59
C TRP A 90 -17.30 4.65 -1.76
N ARG A 91 -16.02 4.92 -1.88
CA ARG A 91 -15.31 6.03 -1.20
C ARG A 91 -15.49 6.02 0.32
N VAL A 92 -15.24 4.88 0.96
CA VAL A 92 -15.39 4.69 2.41
C VAL A 92 -14.10 4.15 3.02
N GLY A 93 -13.74 4.73 4.14
CA GLY A 93 -12.61 4.35 4.98
C GLY A 93 -12.82 4.84 6.40
N MET A 94 -11.82 4.64 7.24
CA MET A 94 -11.89 5.00 8.66
C MET A 94 -10.54 5.52 9.16
N VAL A 95 -10.60 6.38 10.18
CA VAL A 95 -9.46 6.87 10.95
C VAL A 95 -9.58 6.31 12.36
N LEU A 96 -8.53 5.67 12.83
CA LEU A 96 -8.46 4.99 14.12
C LEU A 96 -7.24 5.49 14.90
N GLY A 97 -7.32 5.55 16.23
CA GLY A 97 -6.16 5.86 17.07
C GLY A 97 -6.44 6.92 18.14
N ASN A 98 -5.57 7.93 18.25
CA ASN A 98 -5.63 8.95 19.28
C ASN A 98 -6.95 9.76 19.24
N ALA A 99 -7.71 9.77 20.32
CA ALA A 99 -9.03 10.40 20.38
C ALA A 99 -8.98 11.90 20.11
N ALA A 100 -8.03 12.63 20.71
CA ALA A 100 -7.93 14.08 20.52
C ALA A 100 -7.58 14.44 19.06
N CYS A 101 -6.76 13.61 18.39
CA CYS A 101 -6.44 13.77 16.98
C CYS A 101 -7.67 13.46 16.09
N ILE A 102 -8.44 12.43 16.43
CA ILE A 102 -9.70 12.11 15.71
C ILE A 102 -10.69 13.25 15.86
N ASP A 103 -10.85 13.84 17.04
CA ASP A 103 -11.72 14.99 17.25
C ASP A 103 -11.27 16.21 16.43
N ALA A 104 -9.97 16.44 16.30
CA ALA A 104 -9.44 17.50 15.45
C ALA A 104 -9.73 17.25 13.96
N VAL A 105 -9.54 16.01 13.48
CA VAL A 105 -9.90 15.59 12.12
C VAL A 105 -11.41 15.79 11.90
N LEU A 106 -12.24 15.37 12.84
CA LEU A 106 -13.70 15.51 12.74
C LEU A 106 -14.14 16.98 12.67
N LYS A 107 -13.53 17.87 13.43
CA LYS A 107 -13.81 19.33 13.35
C LYS A 107 -13.57 19.88 11.95
N VAL A 108 -12.49 19.48 11.30
CA VAL A 108 -12.21 19.92 9.92
C VAL A 108 -13.18 19.25 8.95
N LYS A 109 -13.33 17.93 9.05
CA LYS A 109 -14.17 17.12 8.15
C LYS A 109 -15.62 17.55 8.14
N SER A 110 -16.20 17.85 9.31
CA SER A 110 -17.59 18.30 9.45
C SER A 110 -17.86 19.67 8.83
N ASN A 111 -16.82 20.46 8.57
CA ASN A 111 -16.91 21.72 7.84
C ASN A 111 -16.63 21.57 6.33
N MET A 112 -16.13 20.43 5.89
CA MET A 112 -15.84 20.18 4.48
C MET A 112 -17.01 19.55 3.73
N ASP A 113 -17.81 18.73 4.42
CA ASP A 113 -18.98 18.07 3.84
C ASP A 113 -20.08 17.80 4.90
N SER A 114 -21.30 17.55 4.42
CA SER A 114 -22.49 17.31 5.26
C SER A 114 -22.67 15.88 5.71
N GLY A 115 -21.64 15.06 5.59
CA GLY A 115 -21.66 13.64 5.97
C GLY A 115 -21.82 12.70 4.79
N MET A 116 -21.78 11.41 5.11
CA MET A 116 -21.80 10.33 4.13
C MET A 116 -23.22 9.83 3.89
N PHE A 117 -23.57 9.56 2.63
CA PHE A 117 -24.84 8.94 2.26
C PHE A 117 -25.09 7.65 3.06
N PHE A 118 -26.28 7.55 3.68
CA PHE A 118 -26.62 6.45 4.59
C PHE A 118 -26.50 5.06 3.95
N GLY A 119 -26.83 4.93 2.66
CA GLY A 119 -26.67 3.67 1.92
C GLY A 119 -25.22 3.18 1.89
N ILE A 120 -24.23 4.09 1.74
CA ILE A 120 -22.81 3.74 1.80
C ILE A 120 -22.44 3.24 3.20
N GLN A 121 -22.94 3.88 4.26
CA GLN A 121 -22.68 3.44 5.64
C GLN A 121 -23.25 2.02 5.88
N LYS A 122 -24.46 1.71 5.41
CA LYS A 122 -25.05 0.37 5.50
C LYS A 122 -24.23 -0.65 4.72
N GLY A 123 -23.79 -0.33 3.49
CA GLY A 123 -22.90 -1.19 2.72
C GLY A 123 -21.56 -1.47 3.42
N ALA A 124 -20.98 -0.45 4.05
CA ALA A 124 -19.76 -0.61 4.85
C ALA A 124 -19.97 -1.53 6.06
N ILE A 125 -21.10 -1.40 6.77
CA ILE A 125 -21.44 -2.27 7.89
C ILE A 125 -21.56 -3.72 7.44
N GLU A 126 -22.21 -3.99 6.29
CA GLU A 126 -22.31 -5.35 5.75
C GLU A 126 -20.93 -5.89 5.32
N ALA A 127 -20.11 -5.07 4.67
CA ALA A 127 -18.76 -5.47 4.28
C ALA A 127 -17.91 -5.86 5.51
N LEU A 128 -18.00 -5.11 6.60
CA LEU A 128 -17.25 -5.40 7.84
C LEU A 128 -17.71 -6.67 8.57
N LYS A 129 -18.86 -7.24 8.19
CA LYS A 129 -19.33 -8.54 8.69
C LYS A 129 -18.77 -9.73 7.89
N SER A 130 -18.04 -9.48 6.80
CA SER A 130 -17.47 -10.53 5.97
C SER A 130 -16.57 -11.45 6.80
N ASP A 131 -16.74 -12.74 6.60
CA ASP A 131 -15.97 -13.78 7.28
C ASP A 131 -14.65 -14.11 6.54
N GLN A 132 -13.90 -15.07 7.06
CA GLN A 132 -12.63 -15.48 6.48
C GLN A 132 -12.76 -15.99 5.04
N SER A 133 -13.91 -16.59 4.69
CA SER A 133 -14.15 -17.13 3.34
C SER A 133 -14.13 -16.05 2.24
N TRP A 134 -14.56 -14.81 2.58
CA TRP A 134 -14.42 -13.66 1.69
C TRP A 134 -12.96 -13.37 1.36
N PHE A 135 -12.13 -13.27 2.40
CA PHE A 135 -10.70 -12.95 2.23
C PHE A 135 -9.98 -14.07 1.49
N ASP A 136 -10.30 -15.33 1.78
CA ASP A 136 -9.72 -16.50 1.11
C ASP A 136 -10.07 -16.51 -0.38
N SER A 137 -11.32 -16.24 -0.72
CA SER A 137 -11.81 -16.18 -2.10
C SER A 137 -11.14 -15.04 -2.89
N MET A 138 -11.09 -13.86 -2.30
CA MET A 138 -10.43 -12.68 -2.88
C MET A 138 -8.93 -12.94 -3.10
N ASN A 139 -8.25 -13.44 -2.08
CA ASN A 139 -6.82 -13.70 -2.14
C ASN A 139 -6.46 -14.84 -3.09
N ALA A 140 -7.34 -15.83 -3.28
CA ALA A 140 -7.16 -16.86 -4.30
C ALA A 140 -7.08 -16.27 -5.72
N VAL A 141 -7.93 -15.29 -6.03
CA VAL A 141 -7.87 -14.57 -7.32
C VAL A 141 -6.56 -13.80 -7.46
N TYR A 142 -6.19 -13.00 -6.47
CA TYR A 142 -4.97 -12.20 -6.53
C TYR A 142 -3.71 -13.08 -6.55
N LYS A 143 -3.72 -14.23 -5.90
CA LYS A 143 -2.60 -15.19 -5.94
C LYS A 143 -2.36 -15.72 -7.36
N ARG A 144 -3.41 -16.11 -8.10
CA ARG A 144 -3.28 -16.55 -9.50
C ARG A 144 -2.75 -15.43 -10.40
N ARG A 145 -3.29 -14.21 -10.25
CA ARG A 145 -2.83 -13.04 -11.00
C ARG A 145 -1.38 -12.70 -10.68
N ARG A 146 -0.97 -12.84 -9.42
CA ARG A 146 0.40 -12.62 -9.01
C ARG A 146 1.36 -13.58 -9.69
N VAL A 147 1.05 -14.87 -9.71
CA VAL A 147 1.87 -15.88 -10.40
C VAL A 147 2.11 -15.52 -11.87
N LEU A 148 1.04 -15.16 -12.60
CA LEU A 148 1.16 -14.75 -14.00
C LEU A 148 1.95 -13.43 -14.16
N THR A 149 1.75 -12.48 -13.27
CA THR A 149 2.46 -11.20 -13.31
C THR A 149 3.96 -11.38 -13.01
N GLU A 150 4.32 -12.27 -12.10
CA GLU A 150 5.70 -12.63 -11.83
C GLU A 150 6.35 -13.33 -13.03
N GLN A 151 5.63 -14.21 -13.73
CA GLN A 151 6.09 -14.81 -14.98
C GLN A 151 6.33 -13.77 -16.08
N LEU A 152 5.46 -12.75 -16.19
CA LEU A 152 5.66 -11.65 -17.11
C LEU A 152 6.93 -10.85 -16.75
N ALA A 153 7.12 -10.52 -15.49
CA ALA A 153 8.30 -9.80 -15.00
C ALA A 153 9.60 -10.60 -15.26
N GLU A 154 9.58 -11.91 -15.02
CA GLU A 154 10.71 -12.81 -15.29
C GLU A 154 11.02 -12.91 -16.80
N LYS A 155 9.99 -12.93 -17.66
CA LYS A 155 10.17 -12.89 -19.12
C LYS A 155 10.81 -11.58 -19.61
N LEU A 156 10.58 -10.47 -18.89
CA LEU A 156 11.23 -9.20 -19.12
C LEU A 156 12.66 -9.13 -18.57
N GLY A 157 13.13 -10.19 -17.90
CA GLY A 157 14.44 -10.24 -17.25
C GLY A 157 14.51 -9.50 -15.92
N CYS A 158 13.36 -9.13 -15.36
CA CYS A 158 13.27 -8.38 -14.09
C CYS A 158 13.35 -9.31 -12.88
N GLU A 159 13.97 -8.83 -11.81
CA GLU A 159 14.04 -9.51 -10.52
C GLU A 159 12.87 -9.08 -9.63
N VAL A 160 11.98 -10.02 -9.28
CA VAL A 160 10.78 -9.74 -8.49
C VAL A 160 11.07 -9.80 -6.99
N TYR A 161 10.57 -8.81 -6.25
CA TYR A 161 10.52 -8.86 -4.79
C TYR A 161 9.42 -9.85 -4.34
N LYS A 162 9.82 -11.09 -4.06
CA LYS A 162 8.90 -12.22 -3.80
C LYS A 162 8.11 -12.10 -2.49
N GLU A 163 8.65 -11.42 -1.46
CA GLU A 163 8.01 -11.31 -0.14
C GLU A 163 6.97 -10.19 -0.04
N GLY A 164 6.79 -9.42 -1.11
CA GLY A 164 5.84 -8.33 -1.14
C GLY A 164 4.39 -8.81 -0.97
N VAL A 165 3.56 -7.99 -0.33
CA VAL A 165 2.12 -8.19 -0.16
C VAL A 165 1.32 -7.07 -0.82
N GLY A 166 -0.01 -7.15 -0.76
CA GLY A 166 -0.88 -6.15 -1.40
C GLY A 166 -1.12 -6.42 -2.87
N LEU A 167 -1.51 -5.38 -3.59
CA LEU A 167 -2.01 -5.46 -4.98
C LEU A 167 -0.94 -5.23 -6.05
N PHE A 168 0.34 -5.19 -5.67
CA PHE A 168 1.40 -4.82 -6.59
C PHE A 168 2.53 -5.84 -6.58
N VAL A 169 3.18 -5.98 -7.75
CA VAL A 169 4.46 -6.66 -7.88
C VAL A 169 5.51 -5.61 -8.18
N TRP A 170 6.51 -5.53 -7.33
CA TRP A 170 7.66 -4.64 -7.47
C TRP A 170 8.83 -5.45 -8.01
N ALA A 171 9.42 -4.98 -9.10
CA ALA A 171 10.47 -5.70 -9.77
C ALA A 171 11.62 -4.78 -10.15
N LYS A 172 12.84 -5.24 -9.91
CA LYS A 172 14.08 -4.57 -10.31
C LYS A 172 14.34 -4.84 -11.79
N LEU A 173 14.77 -3.81 -12.50
CA LEU A 173 15.11 -3.89 -13.91
C LEU A 173 16.32 -4.82 -14.15
N PRO A 174 16.43 -5.39 -15.37
CA PRO A 174 17.59 -6.17 -15.77
C PRO A 174 18.90 -5.37 -15.64
N ALA A 175 19.99 -6.06 -15.39
CA ALA A 175 21.32 -5.44 -15.34
C ALA A 175 21.62 -4.71 -16.67
N GLY A 176 22.16 -3.51 -16.58
CA GLY A 176 22.52 -2.68 -17.74
C GLY A 176 21.38 -1.76 -18.22
N ILE A 177 20.17 -1.89 -17.71
CA ILE A 177 19.11 -0.92 -17.95
C ILE A 177 19.22 0.22 -16.93
N THR A 178 19.39 1.44 -17.39
CA THR A 178 19.66 2.62 -16.56
C THR A 178 18.49 3.59 -16.43
N SER A 179 17.46 3.43 -17.29
CA SER A 179 16.25 4.25 -17.27
C SER A 179 15.01 3.36 -17.26
N ALA A 180 14.20 3.53 -16.22
CA ALA A 180 12.94 2.80 -16.10
C ALA A 180 11.93 3.27 -17.15
N GLU A 181 11.91 4.58 -17.44
CA GLU A 181 11.03 5.17 -18.45
C GLU A 181 11.33 4.64 -19.83
N ASP A 182 12.60 4.68 -20.28
CA ASP A 182 12.98 4.20 -21.62
C ASP A 182 12.66 2.71 -21.78
N PHE A 183 12.86 1.93 -20.71
CA PHE A 183 12.53 0.50 -20.71
C PHE A 183 11.03 0.25 -20.89
N ILE A 184 10.18 0.94 -20.16
CA ILE A 184 8.73 0.75 -20.26
C ILE A 184 8.17 1.36 -21.55
N ASP A 185 8.70 2.48 -22.03
CA ASP A 185 8.28 3.10 -23.29
C ASP A 185 8.54 2.18 -24.47
N LYS A 186 9.69 1.53 -24.51
CA LYS A 186 9.98 0.49 -25.50
C LYS A 186 8.93 -0.62 -25.48
N ILE A 187 8.58 -1.13 -24.29
CA ILE A 187 7.56 -2.18 -24.14
C ILE A 187 6.19 -1.67 -24.57
N LEU A 188 5.85 -0.42 -24.22
CA LEU A 188 4.58 0.20 -24.59
C LEU A 188 4.44 0.30 -26.11
N TYR A 189 5.45 0.83 -26.79
CA TYR A 189 5.39 1.06 -28.25
C TYR A 189 5.53 -0.24 -29.05
N GLU A 190 6.38 -1.17 -28.62
CA GLU A 190 6.60 -2.41 -29.39
C GLU A 190 5.57 -3.50 -29.07
N LYS A 191 5.05 -3.53 -27.83
CA LYS A 191 4.18 -4.63 -27.36
C LYS A 191 2.79 -4.18 -26.94
N SER A 192 2.50 -2.87 -26.93
CA SER A 192 1.24 -2.29 -26.46
C SER A 192 0.91 -2.73 -25.03
N ILE A 193 1.92 -2.75 -24.16
CA ILE A 193 1.79 -3.10 -22.74
C ILE A 193 2.31 -1.95 -21.91
N PHE A 194 1.44 -1.34 -21.09
CA PHE A 194 1.82 -0.30 -20.16
C PHE A 194 2.22 -0.89 -18.80
N ILE A 195 3.40 -0.53 -18.32
CA ILE A 195 3.92 -0.87 -16.99
C ILE A 195 4.31 0.43 -16.29
N THR A 196 4.13 0.52 -14.99
CA THR A 196 4.43 1.74 -14.24
C THR A 196 5.93 1.83 -13.92
N PRO A 197 6.65 2.90 -14.28
CA PRO A 197 8.04 3.09 -13.86
C PRO A 197 8.10 3.38 -12.36
N GLY A 198 9.19 2.97 -11.72
CA GLY A 198 9.37 3.18 -10.28
C GLY A 198 9.59 4.64 -9.91
N THR A 199 10.13 5.43 -10.81
CA THR A 199 10.45 6.86 -10.63
C THR A 199 9.24 7.71 -10.27
N ILE A 200 8.01 7.35 -10.68
CA ILE A 200 6.79 8.08 -10.26
C ILE A 200 6.51 7.98 -8.76
N PHE A 201 7.18 7.08 -8.03
CA PHE A 201 7.08 6.92 -6.57
C PHE A 201 8.23 7.59 -5.82
N GLY A 202 9.09 8.31 -6.53
CA GLY A 202 10.24 9.03 -5.99
C GLY A 202 11.58 8.53 -6.57
N SER A 203 12.65 9.27 -6.29
CA SER A 203 13.99 9.01 -6.84
C SER A 203 14.56 7.63 -6.52
N ASN A 204 14.18 7.05 -5.37
CA ASN A 204 14.58 5.68 -4.99
C ASN A 204 13.88 4.58 -5.79
N GLY A 205 12.89 4.95 -6.62
CA GLY A 205 12.22 4.04 -7.53
C GLY A 205 12.95 3.84 -8.86
N GLU A 206 14.02 4.60 -9.14
CA GLU A 206 14.84 4.37 -10.33
C GLU A 206 15.45 2.95 -10.30
N GLY A 207 15.49 2.31 -11.48
CA GLY A 207 15.89 0.90 -11.59
C GLY A 207 14.80 -0.11 -11.22
N TYR A 208 13.57 0.33 -10.99
CA TYR A 208 12.43 -0.54 -10.67
C TYR A 208 11.20 -0.24 -11.53
N ILE A 209 10.31 -1.24 -11.61
CA ILE A 209 8.98 -1.12 -12.21
C ILE A 209 7.92 -1.75 -11.30
N ARG A 210 6.68 -1.31 -11.47
CA ARG A 210 5.53 -1.82 -10.70
C ARG A 210 4.44 -2.36 -11.62
N PHE A 211 3.98 -3.58 -11.35
CA PHE A 211 2.77 -4.15 -11.94
C PHE A 211 1.62 -4.09 -10.94
N ALA A 212 0.38 -3.96 -11.46
CA ALA A 212 -0.83 -4.02 -10.68
C ALA A 212 -1.58 -5.35 -10.90
N LEU A 213 -2.03 -6.00 -9.82
CA LEU A 213 -2.78 -7.25 -9.88
C LEU A 213 -4.29 -7.05 -10.20
N CYS A 214 -4.67 -5.82 -10.60
CA CYS A 214 -6.06 -5.50 -10.92
C CYS A 214 -6.49 -5.99 -12.31
N VAL A 215 -5.55 -6.37 -13.16
CA VAL A 215 -5.79 -6.87 -14.52
C VAL A 215 -6.26 -8.33 -14.46
N LYS A 216 -7.21 -8.70 -15.32
CA LYS A 216 -7.70 -10.08 -15.41
C LYS A 216 -6.61 -11.03 -15.91
N GLU A 217 -6.68 -12.29 -15.48
CA GLU A 217 -5.71 -13.34 -15.78
C GLU A 217 -5.48 -13.51 -17.29
N GLU A 218 -6.57 -13.47 -18.09
CA GLU A 218 -6.49 -13.62 -19.55
C GLU A 218 -5.66 -12.49 -20.20
N LYS A 219 -5.78 -11.28 -19.66
CA LYS A 219 -5.01 -10.14 -20.18
C LYS A 219 -3.52 -10.19 -19.80
N VAL A 220 -3.22 -10.68 -18.62
CA VAL A 220 -1.82 -10.91 -18.21
C VAL A 220 -1.21 -12.03 -19.07
N GLN A 221 -1.97 -13.10 -19.32
CA GLN A 221 -1.52 -14.18 -20.21
C GLN A 221 -1.32 -13.71 -21.65
N GLU A 222 -2.23 -12.85 -22.16
CA GLU A 222 -2.05 -12.21 -23.48
C GLU A 222 -0.75 -11.40 -23.52
N ALA A 223 -0.46 -10.62 -22.48
CA ALA A 223 0.79 -9.87 -22.37
C ALA A 223 2.03 -10.78 -22.41
N ILE A 224 2.00 -11.89 -21.65
CA ILE A 224 3.08 -12.89 -21.64
C ILE A 224 3.33 -13.44 -23.05
N ASN A 225 2.27 -13.69 -23.82
CA ASN A 225 2.37 -14.28 -25.17
C ASN A 225 2.91 -13.30 -26.23
N ARG A 226 3.01 -11.99 -25.91
CA ARG A 226 3.58 -10.97 -26.82
C ARG A 226 5.11 -10.92 -26.76
N PHE A 227 5.73 -11.62 -25.83
CA PHE A 227 7.18 -11.82 -25.68
C PHE A 227 7.58 -13.26 -26.01
#